data_10b0e9976e74901e5a613010d8d164da
#
_entry.id   10b0e9976e74901e5a613010d8d164da
#
_cell.length_a   1.000
_cell.length_b   1.000
_cell.length_c   1.000
_cell.angle_alpha   90.00
_cell.angle_beta   90.00
_cell.angle_gamma   90.00
#
_symmetry.space_group_name_H-M   'P 1'
#
loop_
_entity.id
_entity.type
_entity.pdbx_description
1 polymer ?
#
loop_
_entity_poly.entity_id
_entity_poly.type
_entity_poly.pdbx_seq_one_letter_code
_entity_poly.pdbx_strand_id
1 'polypeptide(L)'
;MGEDTPGGSFFSRLKSGLTKTRELLFMNVEAIARGIGPVDEKVLSELEEALILADVGVLLSTEYVDKLRAAWRRGELPDVAALKERLRLMVKETLAPMVKPLVPAQPFPFVILVVGVNGVGKTTTIGKMADWFRQENHPVMIAAADTFRAAAIDQLAVWAQRANADFIRHKEGADSSAVAFDAVRAAKARGTHVVLIDTAGRLHTKSHLMEEIRKVVRVIGKEIPGAPHEVLLVLDATSGRNAIVQAKTFQEFTGVTGLALTKLDGTAKGGVVISVTHEVNVPVRFIGVGEKIDDLRPFDPASFAEALF
;
A
#
# COMPACT_ATOMS: atom_id res chain seq x y z
N MET A 1 24.26 -24.02 -7.52
CA MET A 1 23.53 -23.43 -6.41
C MET A 1 23.46 -21.94 -6.72
N GLY A 2 22.37 -21.50 -7.35
CA GLY A 2 22.16 -20.09 -7.67
C GLY A 2 21.74 -19.34 -6.41
N GLU A 3 22.48 -18.31 -6.05
CA GLU A 3 22.12 -17.39 -5.00
C GLU A 3 20.84 -16.65 -5.43
N ASP A 4 19.69 -17.03 -4.82
CA ASP A 4 18.45 -16.26 -4.90
C ASP A 4 18.69 -14.91 -4.21
N THR A 5 19.00 -13.89 -4.97
CA THR A 5 19.01 -12.53 -4.49
C THR A 5 17.59 -12.17 -3.98
N PRO A 6 17.42 -11.61 -2.77
CA PRO A 6 16.12 -11.34 -2.16
C PRO A 6 15.15 -10.51 -3.04
N GLY A 7 15.67 -9.71 -3.94
CA GLY A 7 14.90 -8.90 -4.90
C GLY A 7 14.27 -9.69 -6.03
N GLY A 8 14.94 -10.73 -6.57
CA GLY A 8 14.43 -11.53 -7.68
C GLY A 8 13.19 -12.36 -7.33
N SER A 9 13.15 -12.90 -6.11
CA SER A 9 12.01 -13.66 -5.61
C SER A 9 10.76 -12.80 -5.41
N PHE A 10 10.88 -11.56 -4.88
CA PHE A 10 9.73 -10.66 -4.71
C PHE A 10 9.18 -10.14 -6.04
N PHE A 11 10.04 -9.74 -6.97
CA PHE A 11 9.61 -9.31 -8.30
C PHE A 11 8.84 -10.42 -9.04
N SER A 12 9.29 -11.66 -8.96
CA SER A 12 8.56 -12.81 -9.50
C SER A 12 7.16 -12.96 -8.89
N ARG A 13 7.03 -12.80 -7.57
CA ARG A 13 5.73 -12.82 -6.88
C ARG A 13 4.86 -11.62 -7.25
N LEU A 14 5.42 -10.42 -7.37
CA LEU A 14 4.71 -9.24 -7.85
C LEU A 14 4.16 -9.46 -9.26
N LYS A 15 5.00 -9.96 -10.16
CA LYS A 15 4.61 -10.28 -11.53
C LYS A 15 3.51 -11.36 -11.58
N SER A 16 3.63 -12.39 -10.75
CA SER A 16 2.58 -13.41 -10.58
C SER A 16 1.30 -12.82 -10.00
N GLY A 17 1.41 -11.98 -8.96
CA GLY A 17 0.28 -11.32 -8.33
C GLY A 17 -0.50 -10.40 -9.27
N LEU A 18 0.19 -9.72 -10.18
CA LEU A 18 -0.42 -8.83 -11.17
C LEU A 18 -0.87 -9.54 -12.46
N THR A 19 -0.77 -10.89 -12.54
CA THR A 19 -1.17 -11.65 -13.73
C THR A 19 -2.60 -11.39 -14.14
N LYS A 20 -3.54 -11.43 -13.20
CA LYS A 20 -4.97 -11.16 -13.48
C LYS A 20 -5.20 -9.76 -14.02
N THR A 21 -4.50 -8.76 -13.47
CA THR A 21 -4.62 -7.37 -13.94
C THR A 21 -4.03 -7.24 -15.35
N ARG A 22 -2.87 -7.85 -15.60
CA ARG A 22 -2.23 -7.86 -16.92
C ARG A 22 -3.08 -8.58 -17.95
N GLU A 23 -3.68 -9.71 -17.61
CA GLU A 23 -4.62 -10.41 -18.48
C GLU A 23 -5.82 -9.55 -18.82
N LEU A 24 -6.43 -8.88 -17.84
CA LEU A 24 -7.54 -7.96 -18.07
C LEU A 24 -7.14 -6.80 -19.00
N LEU A 25 -5.95 -6.24 -18.82
CA LEU A 25 -5.44 -5.13 -19.64
C LEU A 25 -5.17 -5.53 -21.10
N PHE A 26 -4.79 -6.80 -21.34
CA PHE A 26 -4.26 -7.15 -22.65
C PHE A 26 -5.03 -8.25 -23.38
N MET A 27 -5.78 -9.11 -22.70
CA MET A 27 -6.52 -10.18 -23.38
C MET A 27 -7.69 -9.66 -24.23
N ASN A 28 -8.29 -8.52 -23.85
CA ASN A 28 -9.40 -7.93 -24.61
C ASN A 28 -8.93 -7.09 -25.80
N VAL A 29 -7.65 -6.80 -25.91
CA VAL A 29 -7.04 -6.08 -27.02
C VAL A 29 -6.24 -7.10 -27.83
N GLU A 30 -6.87 -7.73 -28.79
CA GLU A 30 -6.31 -8.89 -29.53
C GLU A 30 -4.92 -8.60 -30.14
N ALA A 31 -4.73 -7.38 -30.69
CA ALA A 31 -3.45 -6.92 -31.20
C ALA A 31 -2.38 -6.82 -30.10
N ILE A 32 -2.77 -6.32 -28.90
CA ILE A 32 -1.86 -6.20 -27.76
C ILE A 32 -1.54 -7.58 -27.17
N ALA A 33 -2.52 -8.47 -27.07
CA ALA A 33 -2.34 -9.84 -26.56
C ALA A 33 -1.33 -10.63 -27.44
N ARG A 34 -1.38 -10.45 -28.75
CA ARG A 34 -0.44 -11.07 -29.70
C ARG A 34 0.91 -10.37 -29.77
N GLY A 35 1.03 -9.14 -29.25
CA GLY A 35 2.26 -8.33 -29.32
C GLY A 35 2.67 -7.93 -30.74
N ILE A 36 1.77 -8.09 -31.73
CA ILE A 36 2.03 -7.91 -33.16
C ILE A 36 0.85 -7.18 -33.79
N GLY A 37 1.11 -6.16 -34.56
CA GLY A 37 0.10 -5.44 -35.34
C GLY A 37 0.31 -3.93 -35.31
N PRO A 38 -0.31 -3.21 -36.25
CA PRO A 38 -0.29 -1.75 -36.25
C PRO A 38 -1.15 -1.21 -35.09
N VAL A 39 -0.81 -0.04 -34.63
CA VAL A 39 -1.67 0.75 -33.73
C VAL A 39 -2.72 1.44 -34.60
N ASP A 40 -3.98 1.34 -34.17
CA ASP A 40 -5.12 2.04 -34.79
C ASP A 40 -6.06 2.58 -33.71
N GLU A 41 -7.11 3.30 -34.12
CA GLU A 41 -8.08 3.90 -33.18
C GLU A 41 -8.86 2.82 -32.41
N LYS A 42 -9.08 1.65 -32.98
CA LYS A 42 -9.74 0.53 -32.31
C LYS A 42 -8.89 0.01 -31.14
N VAL A 43 -7.60 -0.21 -31.38
CA VAL A 43 -6.63 -0.63 -30.34
C VAL A 43 -6.57 0.39 -29.21
N LEU A 44 -6.58 1.70 -29.51
CA LEU A 44 -6.57 2.74 -28.49
C LEU A 44 -7.87 2.79 -27.68
N SER A 45 -9.04 2.60 -28.29
CA SER A 45 -10.32 2.57 -27.60
C SER A 45 -10.46 1.33 -26.71
N GLU A 46 -10.06 0.16 -27.19
CA GLU A 46 -10.05 -1.08 -26.41
C GLU A 46 -9.10 -0.98 -25.23
N LEU A 47 -7.95 -0.32 -25.39
CA LEU A 47 -7.01 -0.06 -24.30
C LEU A 47 -7.62 0.87 -23.23
N GLU A 48 -8.35 1.91 -23.64
CA GLU A 48 -9.03 2.81 -22.70
C GLU A 48 -10.03 2.05 -21.82
N GLU A 49 -10.87 1.22 -22.44
CA GLU A 49 -11.81 0.36 -21.71
C GLU A 49 -11.10 -0.59 -20.76
N ALA A 50 -10.02 -1.23 -21.19
CA ALA A 50 -9.23 -2.14 -20.36
C ALA A 50 -8.60 -1.45 -19.16
N LEU A 51 -8.06 -0.24 -19.31
CA LEU A 51 -7.53 0.57 -18.22
C LEU A 51 -8.61 0.94 -17.19
N ILE A 52 -9.80 1.31 -17.66
CA ILE A 52 -10.93 1.62 -16.79
C ILE A 52 -11.38 0.39 -16.02
N LEU A 53 -11.50 -0.77 -16.68
CA LEU A 53 -11.87 -2.04 -16.05
C LEU A 53 -10.83 -2.52 -15.02
N ALA A 54 -9.56 -2.21 -15.24
CA ALA A 54 -8.48 -2.48 -14.29
C ALA A 54 -8.43 -1.51 -13.09
N ASP A 55 -9.40 -0.60 -12.96
CA ASP A 55 -9.49 0.44 -11.92
C ASP A 55 -8.36 1.49 -11.95
N VAL A 56 -7.78 1.78 -13.14
CA VAL A 56 -6.87 2.93 -13.33
C VAL A 56 -7.59 4.27 -13.16
N GLY A 57 -8.92 4.25 -13.35
CA GLY A 57 -9.79 5.43 -13.25
C GLY A 57 -10.03 6.11 -14.59
N VAL A 58 -11.24 6.62 -14.80
CA VAL A 58 -11.68 7.16 -16.10
C VAL A 58 -10.78 8.30 -16.56
N LEU A 59 -10.59 9.33 -15.72
CA LEU A 59 -9.83 10.52 -16.10
C LEU A 59 -8.40 10.20 -16.51
N LEU A 60 -7.72 9.36 -15.74
CA LEU A 60 -6.32 8.99 -16.01
C LEU A 60 -6.21 8.06 -17.22
N SER A 61 -7.18 7.15 -17.41
CA SER A 61 -7.23 6.27 -18.60
C SER A 61 -7.39 7.09 -19.88
N THR A 62 -8.31 8.03 -19.89
CA THR A 62 -8.52 8.95 -21.04
C THR A 62 -7.25 9.80 -21.29
N GLU A 63 -6.63 10.35 -20.23
CA GLU A 63 -5.39 11.12 -20.37
C GLU A 63 -4.26 10.29 -21.00
N TYR A 64 -4.10 9.04 -20.56
CA TYR A 64 -3.09 8.13 -21.12
C TYR A 64 -3.36 7.85 -22.60
N VAL A 65 -4.59 7.50 -22.93
CA VAL A 65 -4.97 7.16 -24.30
C VAL A 65 -4.88 8.38 -25.23
N ASP A 66 -5.22 9.59 -24.78
CA ASP A 66 -5.07 10.80 -25.58
C ASP A 66 -3.59 11.11 -25.87
N LYS A 67 -2.71 10.93 -24.90
CA LYS A 67 -1.26 11.05 -25.13
C LYS A 67 -0.73 10.01 -26.12
N LEU A 68 -1.19 8.75 -26.00
CA LEU A 68 -0.84 7.69 -26.95
C LEU A 68 -1.39 7.97 -28.34
N ARG A 69 -2.63 8.44 -28.45
CA ARG A 69 -3.27 8.84 -29.72
C ARG A 69 -2.48 9.97 -30.41
N ALA A 70 -2.04 10.97 -29.64
CA ALA A 70 -1.21 12.06 -30.16
C ALA A 70 0.16 11.54 -30.65
N ALA A 71 0.81 10.64 -29.91
CA ALA A 71 2.07 10.01 -30.30
C ALA A 71 1.91 9.14 -31.57
N TRP A 72 0.83 8.38 -31.65
CA TRP A 72 0.50 7.57 -32.82
C TRP A 72 0.33 8.44 -34.08
N ARG A 73 -0.43 9.53 -33.99
CA ARG A 73 -0.64 10.48 -35.10
C ARG A 73 0.67 11.13 -35.58
N ARG A 74 1.68 11.24 -34.72
CA ARG A 74 3.02 11.72 -35.08
C ARG A 74 3.93 10.62 -35.65
N GLY A 75 3.44 9.37 -35.75
CA GLY A 75 4.24 8.23 -36.22
C GLY A 75 5.25 7.70 -35.21
N GLU A 76 5.13 8.06 -33.93
CA GLU A 76 6.05 7.64 -32.85
C GLU A 76 5.75 6.22 -32.32
N LEU A 77 4.59 5.66 -32.67
CA LEU A 77 4.12 4.34 -32.23
C LEU A 77 3.96 3.42 -33.47
N PRO A 78 5.04 2.85 -33.99
CA PRO A 78 5.00 2.02 -35.19
C PRO A 78 4.22 0.72 -35.01
N ASP A 79 4.17 0.20 -33.78
CA ASP A 79 3.54 -1.07 -33.45
C ASP A 79 3.05 -1.10 -31.99
N VAL A 80 2.39 -2.19 -31.65
CA VAL A 80 1.83 -2.44 -30.31
C VAL A 80 2.93 -2.57 -29.24
N ALA A 81 4.13 -3.03 -29.59
CA ALA A 81 5.22 -3.12 -28.62
C ALA A 81 5.68 -1.73 -28.18
N ALA A 82 5.81 -0.79 -29.13
CA ALA A 82 6.12 0.61 -28.84
C ALA A 82 5.01 1.27 -28.01
N LEU A 83 3.72 0.96 -28.28
CA LEU A 83 2.58 1.44 -27.50
C LEU A 83 2.66 0.95 -26.05
N LYS A 84 2.91 -0.35 -25.82
CA LYS A 84 3.06 -0.93 -24.48
C LYS A 84 4.19 -0.27 -23.69
N GLU A 85 5.34 -0.11 -24.34
CA GLU A 85 6.50 0.51 -23.70
C GLU A 85 6.21 1.98 -23.34
N ARG A 86 5.54 2.71 -24.22
CA ARG A 86 5.14 4.09 -23.94
C ARG A 86 4.17 4.17 -22.77
N LEU A 87 3.17 3.30 -22.71
CA LEU A 87 2.22 3.23 -21.60
C LEU A 87 2.93 2.88 -20.27
N ARG A 88 3.86 1.90 -20.31
CA ARG A 88 4.69 1.51 -19.15
C ARG A 88 5.47 2.72 -18.60
N LEU A 89 6.08 3.50 -19.48
CA LEU A 89 6.82 4.71 -19.10
C LEU A 89 5.90 5.76 -18.49
N MET A 90 4.72 5.99 -19.06
CA MET A 90 3.74 6.95 -18.54
C MET A 90 3.25 6.57 -17.14
N VAL A 91 2.98 5.28 -16.89
CA VAL A 91 2.63 4.79 -15.55
C VAL A 91 3.77 5.00 -14.56
N LYS A 92 5.01 4.69 -14.96
CA LYS A 92 6.19 4.95 -14.14
C LYS A 92 6.34 6.45 -13.82
N GLU A 93 6.17 7.32 -14.81
CA GLU A 93 6.22 8.79 -14.64
C GLU A 93 5.13 9.30 -13.68
N THR A 94 3.90 8.75 -13.77
CA THR A 94 2.80 9.10 -12.88
C THR A 94 3.07 8.69 -11.42
N LEU A 95 3.70 7.54 -11.22
CA LEU A 95 3.97 7.00 -9.88
C LEU A 95 5.27 7.53 -9.25
N ALA A 96 6.25 7.96 -10.05
CA ALA A 96 7.56 8.37 -9.58
C ALA A 96 7.54 9.50 -8.51
N PRO A 97 6.71 10.55 -8.62
CA PRO A 97 6.64 11.61 -7.61
C PRO A 97 6.10 11.11 -6.25
N MET A 98 5.40 9.99 -6.24
CA MET A 98 4.74 9.41 -5.08
C MET A 98 5.59 8.38 -4.33
N VAL A 99 6.88 8.27 -4.68
CA VAL A 99 7.82 7.42 -3.98
C VAL A 99 8.55 8.23 -2.92
N LYS A 100 8.21 7.96 -1.69
CA LYS A 100 8.94 8.50 -0.53
C LYS A 100 9.25 7.33 0.39
N PRO A 101 10.47 6.83 0.45
CA PRO A 101 10.85 5.75 1.35
C PRO A 101 10.47 6.08 2.79
N LEU A 102 9.99 5.08 3.51
CA LEU A 102 9.71 5.22 4.93
C LEU A 102 10.97 4.86 5.71
N VAL A 103 11.76 5.89 6.03
CA VAL A 103 13.03 5.74 6.74
C VAL A 103 12.87 6.25 8.17
N PRO A 104 12.96 5.38 9.19
CA PRO A 104 12.98 5.82 10.57
C PRO A 104 14.19 6.74 10.84
N ALA A 105 13.91 7.94 11.36
CA ALA A 105 14.93 8.93 11.65
C ALA A 105 14.94 9.29 13.13
N GLN A 106 16.11 9.75 13.62
CA GLN A 106 16.24 10.28 14.98
C GLN A 106 15.51 11.64 15.12
N PRO A 107 15.02 11.97 16.33
CA PRO A 107 15.13 11.17 17.56
C PRO A 107 14.18 9.98 17.57
N PHE A 108 14.65 8.83 18.10
CA PHE A 108 13.81 7.66 18.28
C PHE A 108 12.93 7.74 19.54
N PRO A 109 11.78 7.05 19.58
CA PRO A 109 11.24 6.13 18.57
C PRO A 109 10.51 6.87 17.44
N PHE A 110 10.62 6.32 16.23
CA PHE A 110 9.79 6.67 15.09
C PHE A 110 8.43 5.96 15.21
N VAL A 111 7.35 6.71 15.32
CA VAL A 111 6.01 6.17 15.62
C VAL A 111 5.18 6.13 14.34
N ILE A 112 4.69 4.93 14.01
CA ILE A 112 3.80 4.66 12.87
C ILE A 112 2.43 4.25 13.42
N LEU A 113 1.41 5.04 13.12
CA LEU A 113 0.02 4.72 13.42
C LEU A 113 -0.60 4.03 12.19
N VAL A 114 -1.04 2.78 12.34
CA VAL A 114 -1.60 2.00 11.24
C VAL A 114 -3.12 2.05 11.30
N VAL A 115 -3.72 2.62 10.26
CA VAL A 115 -5.17 2.84 10.16
C VAL A 115 -5.75 2.12 8.94
N GLY A 116 -7.08 1.98 8.89
CA GLY A 116 -7.80 1.34 7.79
C GLY A 116 -8.99 0.51 8.27
N VAL A 117 -9.87 0.11 7.36
CA VAL A 117 -11.08 -0.66 7.73
C VAL A 117 -10.74 -2.09 8.16
N ASN A 118 -11.71 -2.79 8.76
CA ASN A 118 -11.51 -4.20 9.10
C ASN A 118 -11.37 -5.07 7.84
N GLY A 119 -10.50 -6.09 7.90
CA GLY A 119 -10.32 -7.05 6.81
C GLY A 119 -9.32 -6.60 5.72
N VAL A 120 -8.82 -5.37 5.73
CA VAL A 120 -7.83 -4.90 4.73
C VAL A 120 -6.42 -5.44 4.96
N GLY A 121 -6.16 -6.12 6.08
CA GLY A 121 -4.86 -6.71 6.37
C GLY A 121 -3.95 -5.87 7.30
N LYS A 122 -4.49 -4.95 8.11
CA LYS A 122 -3.69 -4.13 9.06
C LYS A 122 -2.76 -4.97 9.94
N THR A 123 -3.32 -5.92 10.69
CA THR A 123 -2.57 -6.78 11.62
C THR A 123 -1.45 -7.55 10.91
N THR A 124 -1.74 -8.11 9.73
CA THR A 124 -0.74 -8.81 8.90
C THR A 124 0.33 -7.84 8.37
N THR A 125 -0.06 -6.64 7.94
CA THR A 125 0.86 -5.60 7.47
C THR A 125 1.80 -5.16 8.58
N ILE A 126 1.30 -4.94 9.81
CA ILE A 126 2.11 -4.59 10.97
C ILE A 126 3.16 -5.68 11.25
N GLY A 127 2.74 -6.96 11.24
CA GLY A 127 3.66 -8.07 11.47
C GLY A 127 4.78 -8.14 10.43
N LYS A 128 4.43 -7.98 9.15
CA LYS A 128 5.41 -7.97 8.04
C LYS A 128 6.32 -6.75 8.07
N MET A 129 5.79 -5.57 8.42
CA MET A 129 6.58 -4.36 8.60
C MET A 129 7.57 -4.50 9.78
N ALA A 130 7.12 -5.12 10.88
CA ALA A 130 7.98 -5.36 12.02
C ALA A 130 9.17 -6.25 11.65
N ASP A 131 8.93 -7.31 10.90
CA ASP A 131 9.99 -8.17 10.38
C ASP A 131 10.93 -7.40 9.44
N TRP A 132 10.38 -6.63 8.50
CA TRP A 132 11.16 -5.82 7.59
C TRP A 132 12.06 -4.81 8.32
N PHE A 133 11.54 -4.04 9.29
CA PHE A 133 12.35 -3.12 10.08
C PHE A 133 13.43 -3.83 10.92
N ARG A 134 13.13 -5.04 11.42
CA ARG A 134 14.11 -5.85 12.14
C ARG A 134 15.26 -6.32 11.24
N GLN A 135 14.96 -6.68 9.98
CA GLN A 135 15.97 -7.01 8.98
C GLN A 135 16.87 -5.80 8.65
N GLU A 136 16.30 -4.59 8.70
CA GLU A 136 17.04 -3.31 8.55
C GLU A 136 17.74 -2.86 9.85
N ASN A 137 17.87 -3.75 10.85
CA ASN A 137 18.51 -3.49 12.14
C ASN A 137 17.83 -2.43 13.02
N HIS A 138 16.53 -2.24 12.89
CA HIS A 138 15.75 -1.40 13.78
C HIS A 138 15.03 -2.24 14.86
N PRO A 139 15.30 -2.05 16.17
CA PRO A 139 14.47 -2.59 17.24
C PRO A 139 13.03 -2.10 17.09
N VAL A 140 12.05 -3.03 17.14
CA VAL A 140 10.63 -2.74 16.91
C VAL A 140 9.80 -3.06 18.14
N MET A 141 8.81 -2.22 18.40
CA MET A 141 7.74 -2.48 19.36
C MET A 141 6.39 -2.41 18.66
N ILE A 142 5.50 -3.33 18.97
CA ILE A 142 4.13 -3.39 18.45
C ILE A 142 3.16 -3.11 19.59
N ALA A 143 2.20 -2.21 19.36
CA ALA A 143 1.12 -1.86 20.29
C ALA A 143 -0.23 -2.32 19.75
N ALA A 144 -0.92 -3.20 20.48
CA ALA A 144 -2.24 -3.72 20.12
C ALA A 144 -3.34 -2.76 20.62
N ALA A 145 -3.56 -1.65 19.88
CA ALA A 145 -4.57 -0.67 20.25
C ALA A 145 -5.96 -0.93 19.61
N ASP A 146 -6.16 -1.98 18.78
CA ASP A 146 -7.49 -2.54 18.46
C ASP A 146 -7.96 -3.42 19.63
N THR A 147 -8.33 -2.79 20.74
CA THR A 147 -8.62 -3.45 22.02
C THR A 147 -9.95 -4.21 22.05
N PHE A 148 -10.82 -3.99 21.07
CA PHE A 148 -12.14 -4.63 21.01
C PHE A 148 -12.17 -5.99 20.31
N ARG A 149 -11.04 -6.43 19.74
CA ARG A 149 -10.96 -7.68 19.00
C ARG A 149 -9.90 -8.59 19.60
N ALA A 150 -10.31 -9.41 20.57
CA ALA A 150 -9.43 -10.35 21.25
C ALA A 150 -8.60 -11.19 20.26
N ALA A 151 -9.25 -11.77 19.23
CA ALA A 151 -8.57 -12.55 18.20
C ALA A 151 -7.53 -11.73 17.39
N ALA A 152 -7.73 -10.42 17.21
CA ALA A 152 -6.74 -9.59 16.55
C ALA A 152 -5.52 -9.33 17.45
N ILE A 153 -5.72 -9.16 18.75
CA ILE A 153 -4.64 -9.01 19.73
C ILE A 153 -3.79 -10.27 19.75
N ASP A 154 -4.40 -11.47 19.81
CA ASP A 154 -3.69 -12.74 19.83
C ASP A 154 -2.95 -12.99 18.50
N GLN A 155 -3.56 -12.67 17.37
CA GLN A 155 -2.91 -12.73 16.06
C GLN A 155 -1.69 -11.80 16.01
N LEU A 156 -1.82 -10.58 16.52
CA LEU A 156 -0.73 -9.60 16.52
C LEU A 156 0.42 -10.05 17.45
N ALA A 157 0.11 -10.71 18.57
CA ALA A 157 1.11 -11.30 19.46
C ALA A 157 1.95 -12.38 18.75
N VAL A 158 1.32 -13.23 17.93
CA VAL A 158 2.03 -14.22 17.10
C VAL A 158 2.96 -13.53 16.09
N TRP A 159 2.51 -12.46 15.46
CA TRP A 159 3.35 -11.68 14.55
C TRP A 159 4.52 -11.01 15.26
N ALA A 160 4.29 -10.42 16.46
CA ALA A 160 5.35 -9.82 17.26
C ALA A 160 6.45 -10.85 17.61
N GLN A 161 6.04 -12.07 18.02
CA GLN A 161 6.97 -13.16 18.31
C GLN A 161 7.77 -13.57 17.06
N ARG A 162 7.12 -13.73 15.90
CA ARG A 162 7.79 -14.09 14.64
C ARG A 162 8.81 -13.03 14.19
N ALA A 163 8.47 -11.76 14.34
CA ALA A 163 9.35 -10.65 13.99
C ALA A 163 10.38 -10.33 15.07
N ASN A 164 10.41 -11.05 16.18
CA ASN A 164 11.25 -10.74 17.36
C ASN A 164 11.10 -9.25 17.78
N ALA A 165 9.86 -8.79 17.86
CA ALA A 165 9.49 -7.43 18.26
C ALA A 165 8.93 -7.42 19.70
N ASP A 166 9.19 -6.33 20.43
CA ASP A 166 8.52 -6.08 21.71
C ASP A 166 7.01 -5.93 21.50
N PHE A 167 6.20 -6.37 22.48
CA PHE A 167 4.76 -6.35 22.35
C PHE A 167 4.09 -5.71 23.58
N ILE A 168 3.24 -4.72 23.34
CA ILE A 168 2.41 -4.08 24.37
C ILE A 168 0.94 -4.34 24.06
N ARG A 169 0.24 -4.89 25.06
CA ARG A 169 -1.22 -5.07 25.01
C ARG A 169 -1.83 -4.79 26.37
N HIS A 170 -3.09 -4.44 26.39
CA HIS A 170 -3.92 -4.39 27.57
C HIS A 170 -5.04 -5.45 27.51
N LYS A 171 -5.88 -5.51 28.54
CA LYS A 171 -7.08 -6.36 28.54
C LYS A 171 -8.05 -5.89 27.46
N GLU A 172 -8.87 -6.80 26.97
CA GLU A 172 -9.95 -6.51 26.02
C GLU A 172 -10.83 -5.35 26.53
N GLY A 173 -11.20 -4.45 25.63
CA GLY A 173 -12.01 -3.26 25.92
C GLY A 173 -11.27 -2.14 26.65
N ALA A 174 -9.95 -2.23 26.82
CA ALA A 174 -9.17 -1.12 27.36
C ALA A 174 -9.18 0.10 26.42
N ASP A 175 -8.82 1.27 26.95
CA ASP A 175 -8.67 2.48 26.14
C ASP A 175 -7.47 2.36 25.18
N SER A 176 -7.73 2.41 23.87
CA SER A 176 -6.71 2.35 22.81
C SER A 176 -5.61 3.38 23.00
N SER A 177 -5.96 4.58 23.50
CA SER A 177 -4.99 5.64 23.76
C SER A 177 -4.06 5.33 24.93
N ALA A 178 -4.52 4.56 25.93
CA ALA A 178 -3.67 4.11 27.03
C ALA A 178 -2.64 3.06 26.55
N VAL A 179 -3.05 2.13 25.69
CA VAL A 179 -2.13 1.16 25.07
C VAL A 179 -1.03 1.88 24.27
N ALA A 180 -1.43 2.85 23.44
CA ALA A 180 -0.49 3.63 22.64
C ALA A 180 0.48 4.46 23.51
N PHE A 181 -0.02 5.06 24.58
CA PHE A 181 0.77 5.81 25.55
C PHE A 181 1.85 4.94 26.20
N ASP A 182 1.44 3.79 26.74
CA ASP A 182 2.37 2.88 27.41
C ASP A 182 3.41 2.31 26.45
N ALA A 183 3.01 2.03 25.21
CA ALA A 183 3.95 1.56 24.18
C ALA A 183 5.01 2.62 23.86
N VAL A 184 4.62 3.87 23.67
CA VAL A 184 5.56 4.96 23.37
C VAL A 184 6.51 5.21 24.53
N ARG A 185 6.02 5.20 25.77
CA ARG A 185 6.86 5.34 26.98
C ARG A 185 7.83 4.17 27.14
N ALA A 186 7.34 2.94 26.96
CA ALA A 186 8.18 1.75 27.02
C ALA A 186 9.27 1.77 25.92
N ALA A 187 8.92 2.20 24.70
CA ALA A 187 9.85 2.33 23.59
C ALA A 187 10.97 3.33 23.89
N LYS A 188 10.64 4.50 24.45
CA LYS A 188 11.64 5.49 24.90
C LYS A 188 12.60 4.91 25.96
N ALA A 189 12.06 4.20 26.94
CA ALA A 189 12.85 3.61 28.02
C ALA A 189 13.76 2.46 27.55
N ARG A 190 13.36 1.74 26.50
CA ARG A 190 14.12 0.57 25.99
C ARG A 190 15.01 0.90 24.79
N GLY A 191 15.04 2.13 24.32
CA GLY A 191 15.81 2.51 23.13
C GLY A 191 15.27 1.86 21.84
N THR A 192 13.96 1.62 21.77
CA THR A 192 13.31 1.08 20.57
C THR A 192 13.33 2.11 19.45
N HIS A 193 13.60 1.67 18.21
CA HIS A 193 13.69 2.57 17.07
C HIS A 193 12.35 2.82 16.40
N VAL A 194 11.49 1.79 16.30
CA VAL A 194 10.19 1.88 15.60
C VAL A 194 9.06 1.39 16.50
N VAL A 195 7.99 2.16 16.59
CA VAL A 195 6.75 1.75 17.25
C VAL A 195 5.65 1.64 16.20
N LEU A 196 5.05 0.45 16.07
CA LEU A 196 3.91 0.17 15.22
C LEU A 196 2.65 0.06 16.08
N ILE A 197 1.67 0.94 15.85
CA ILE A 197 0.43 0.98 16.63
C ILE A 197 -0.72 0.51 15.75
N ASP A 198 -1.30 -0.66 16.08
CA ASP A 198 -2.55 -1.15 15.47
C ASP A 198 -3.75 -0.33 15.94
N THR A 199 -4.75 -0.13 15.09
CA THR A 199 -5.98 0.58 15.45
C THR A 199 -7.22 -0.20 15.04
N ALA A 200 -8.35 0.07 15.69
CA ALA A 200 -9.65 -0.41 15.25
C ALA A 200 -9.95 0.03 13.81
N GLY A 201 -10.81 -0.73 13.12
CA GLY A 201 -11.17 -0.46 11.73
C GLY A 201 -12.67 -0.49 11.47
N ARG A 202 -13.51 -0.12 12.45
CA ARG A 202 -14.97 -0.18 12.38
C ARG A 202 -15.56 1.03 11.66
N LEU A 203 -15.45 1.08 10.33
CA LEU A 203 -15.90 2.25 9.55
C LEU A 203 -17.42 2.48 9.57
N HIS A 204 -18.23 1.46 9.89
CA HIS A 204 -19.68 1.63 10.07
C HIS A 204 -20.07 2.49 11.27
N THR A 205 -19.17 2.65 12.25
CA THR A 205 -19.26 3.63 13.34
C THR A 205 -18.24 4.76 13.13
N LYS A 206 -18.26 5.37 11.93
CA LYS A 206 -17.25 6.31 11.44
C LYS A 206 -16.87 7.39 12.47
N SER A 207 -17.85 8.05 13.10
CA SER A 207 -17.59 9.12 14.08
C SER A 207 -16.77 8.63 15.27
N HIS A 208 -17.18 7.52 15.88
CA HIS A 208 -16.49 6.95 17.04
C HIS A 208 -15.07 6.50 16.71
N LEU A 209 -14.88 5.82 15.56
CA LEU A 209 -13.55 5.40 15.10
C LEU A 209 -12.63 6.60 14.91
N MET A 210 -13.11 7.66 14.27
CA MET A 210 -12.30 8.86 14.01
C MET A 210 -11.97 9.63 15.29
N GLU A 211 -12.89 9.67 16.27
CA GLU A 211 -12.63 10.23 17.59
C GLU A 211 -11.58 9.43 18.36
N GLU A 212 -11.68 8.10 18.32
CA GLU A 212 -10.70 7.19 18.94
C GLU A 212 -9.30 7.40 18.35
N ILE A 213 -9.17 7.40 17.03
CA ILE A 213 -7.88 7.63 16.34
C ILE A 213 -7.33 9.03 16.70
N ARG A 214 -8.15 10.08 16.68
CA ARG A 214 -7.72 11.43 17.08
C ARG A 214 -7.25 11.49 18.52
N LYS A 215 -7.88 10.73 19.43
CA LYS A 215 -7.45 10.63 20.82
C LYS A 215 -6.08 9.97 20.92
N VAL A 216 -5.85 8.87 20.19
CA VAL A 216 -4.54 8.20 20.11
C VAL A 216 -3.49 9.17 19.60
N VAL A 217 -3.71 9.84 18.46
CA VAL A 217 -2.79 10.84 17.89
C VAL A 217 -2.43 11.92 18.89
N ARG A 218 -3.44 12.48 19.60
CA ARG A 218 -3.22 13.51 20.61
C ARG A 218 -2.36 13.03 21.76
N VAL A 219 -2.59 11.80 22.23
CA VAL A 219 -1.87 11.23 23.37
C VAL A 219 -0.42 10.96 23.03
N ILE A 220 -0.15 10.33 21.89
CA ILE A 220 1.24 10.06 21.47
C ILE A 220 1.99 11.35 21.13
N GLY A 221 1.33 12.35 20.55
CA GLY A 221 1.94 13.66 20.25
C GLY A 221 2.32 14.46 21.49
N LYS A 222 1.67 14.21 22.65
CA LYS A 222 2.09 14.79 23.93
C LYS A 222 3.36 14.15 24.50
N GLU A 223 3.55 12.85 24.25
CA GLU A 223 4.74 12.12 24.70
C GLU A 223 5.95 12.32 23.81
N ILE A 224 5.72 12.44 22.50
CA ILE A 224 6.74 12.68 21.48
C ILE A 224 6.24 13.78 20.55
N PRO A 225 6.77 15.01 20.67
CA PRO A 225 6.42 16.10 19.76
C PRO A 225 6.62 15.69 18.29
N GLY A 226 5.61 15.90 17.46
CA GLY A 226 5.62 15.51 16.05
C GLY A 226 5.16 14.08 15.75
N ALA A 227 4.93 13.25 16.77
CA ALA A 227 4.36 11.91 16.56
C ALA A 227 2.81 11.96 16.44
N PRO A 228 2.19 11.03 15.67
CA PRO A 228 2.84 9.98 14.88
C PRO A 228 3.64 10.58 13.72
N HIS A 229 4.82 10.03 13.44
CA HIS A 229 5.66 10.47 12.33
C HIS A 229 5.15 9.96 10.98
N GLU A 230 4.38 8.87 11.03
CA GLU A 230 3.65 8.32 9.88
C GLU A 230 2.26 7.89 10.31
N VAL A 231 1.24 8.28 9.57
CA VAL A 231 -0.11 7.71 9.60
C VAL A 231 -0.27 6.86 8.34
N LEU A 232 -0.07 5.56 8.49
CA LEU A 232 -0.08 4.60 7.40
C LEU A 232 -1.48 4.02 7.21
N LEU A 233 -2.11 4.34 6.10
CA LEU A 233 -3.40 3.77 5.74
C LEU A 233 -3.20 2.47 4.95
N VAL A 234 -3.75 1.39 5.47
CA VAL A 234 -3.78 0.09 4.78
C VAL A 234 -5.07 -0.04 3.98
N LEU A 235 -4.93 -0.34 2.69
CA LEU A 235 -6.02 -0.50 1.73
C LEU A 235 -5.95 -1.89 1.08
N ASP A 236 -7.11 -2.47 0.84
CA ASP A 236 -7.27 -3.72 0.10
C ASP A 236 -7.46 -3.41 -1.40
N ALA A 237 -6.51 -3.83 -2.24
CA ALA A 237 -6.57 -3.61 -3.68
C ALA A 237 -7.77 -4.29 -4.35
N THR A 238 -8.30 -5.38 -3.75
CA THR A 238 -9.50 -6.06 -4.28
C THR A 238 -10.76 -5.20 -4.17
N SER A 239 -10.75 -4.19 -3.30
CA SER A 239 -11.86 -3.24 -3.14
C SER A 239 -12.01 -2.26 -4.31
N GLY A 240 -11.01 -2.18 -5.20
CA GLY A 240 -11.03 -1.30 -6.37
C GLY A 240 -11.32 0.17 -5.99
N ARG A 241 -12.25 0.81 -6.66
CA ARG A 241 -12.62 2.22 -6.41
C ARG A 241 -13.08 2.52 -4.98
N ASN A 242 -13.58 1.53 -4.23
CA ASN A 242 -13.92 1.74 -2.82
C ASN A 242 -12.67 2.05 -1.97
N ALA A 243 -11.48 1.57 -2.35
CA ALA A 243 -10.23 1.92 -1.69
C ALA A 243 -9.97 3.44 -1.78
N ILE A 244 -10.28 4.09 -2.90
CA ILE A 244 -10.14 5.54 -3.08
C ILE A 244 -11.07 6.31 -2.15
N VAL A 245 -12.33 5.86 -2.04
CA VAL A 245 -13.32 6.47 -1.13
C VAL A 245 -12.86 6.35 0.33
N GLN A 246 -12.34 5.18 0.71
CA GLN A 246 -11.75 4.98 2.04
C GLN A 246 -10.54 5.91 2.25
N ALA A 247 -9.64 5.99 1.28
CA ALA A 247 -8.45 6.83 1.37
C ALA A 247 -8.80 8.30 1.58
N LYS A 248 -9.73 8.85 0.80
CA LYS A 248 -10.23 10.23 0.95
C LYS A 248 -10.85 10.46 2.35
N THR A 249 -11.65 9.50 2.81
CA THR A 249 -12.26 9.57 4.13
C THR A 249 -11.21 9.58 5.25
N PHE A 250 -10.25 8.65 5.23
CA PHE A 250 -9.21 8.62 6.27
C PHE A 250 -8.30 9.84 6.19
N GLN A 251 -7.95 10.31 4.98
CA GLN A 251 -7.16 11.51 4.78
C GLN A 251 -7.79 12.74 5.45
N GLU A 252 -9.09 12.93 5.27
CA GLU A 252 -9.83 14.06 5.85
C GLU A 252 -9.78 14.06 7.40
N PHE A 253 -9.85 12.87 8.02
CA PHE A 253 -10.02 12.78 9.47
C PHE A 253 -8.73 12.50 10.24
N THR A 254 -7.74 11.87 9.64
CA THR A 254 -6.55 11.37 10.36
C THR A 254 -5.23 11.91 9.80
N GLY A 255 -5.27 12.63 8.68
CA GLY A 255 -4.04 13.18 8.07
C GLY A 255 -3.09 12.07 7.62
N VAL A 256 -3.58 11.12 6.81
CA VAL A 256 -2.78 10.02 6.24
C VAL A 256 -1.54 10.56 5.55
N THR A 257 -0.37 10.00 5.84
CA THR A 257 0.92 10.40 5.27
C THR A 257 1.53 9.35 4.35
N GLY A 258 1.01 8.13 4.39
CA GLY A 258 1.47 7.03 3.54
C GLY A 258 0.40 5.96 3.35
N LEU A 259 0.51 5.20 2.25
CA LEU A 259 -0.38 4.11 1.90
C LEU A 259 0.36 2.78 1.91
N ALA A 260 -0.33 1.72 2.34
CA ALA A 260 0.07 0.34 2.10
C ALA A 260 -1.07 -0.37 1.35
N LEU A 261 -0.78 -0.89 0.16
CA LEU A 261 -1.76 -1.63 -0.63
C LEU A 261 -1.52 -3.13 -0.51
N THR A 262 -2.55 -3.86 -0.09
CA THR A 262 -2.50 -5.30 0.15
C THR A 262 -3.30 -6.08 -0.88
N LYS A 263 -3.12 -7.39 -0.93
CA LYS A 263 -3.90 -8.35 -1.74
C LYS A 263 -3.85 -8.09 -3.25
N LEU A 264 -2.74 -7.57 -3.75
CA LEU A 264 -2.55 -7.37 -5.19
C LEU A 264 -2.59 -8.69 -5.98
N ASP A 265 -2.25 -9.81 -5.35
CA ASP A 265 -2.32 -11.16 -5.90
C ASP A 265 -3.76 -11.68 -6.08
N GLY A 266 -4.70 -11.10 -5.39
CA GLY A 266 -6.11 -11.51 -5.41
C GLY A 266 -6.97 -10.86 -6.50
N THR A 267 -6.46 -9.85 -7.24
CA THR A 267 -7.32 -8.95 -8.02
C THR A 267 -6.87 -8.75 -9.47
N ALA A 268 -7.88 -8.55 -10.36
CA ALA A 268 -7.68 -7.99 -11.70
C ALA A 268 -7.68 -6.44 -11.70
N LYS A 269 -7.84 -5.81 -10.53
CA LYS A 269 -7.99 -4.35 -10.34
C LYS A 269 -6.73 -3.69 -9.81
N GLY A 270 -5.55 -4.22 -10.15
CA GLY A 270 -4.27 -3.69 -9.70
C GLY A 270 -3.98 -2.25 -10.14
N GLY A 271 -4.69 -1.74 -11.14
CA GLY A 271 -4.66 -0.33 -11.55
C GLY A 271 -5.08 0.64 -10.44
N VAL A 272 -5.78 0.15 -9.40
CA VAL A 272 -6.12 0.96 -8.20
C VAL A 272 -4.89 1.57 -7.52
N VAL A 273 -3.72 0.95 -7.63
CA VAL A 273 -2.45 1.53 -7.13
C VAL A 273 -2.18 2.88 -7.80
N ILE A 274 -2.42 2.96 -9.11
CA ILE A 274 -2.20 4.18 -9.90
C ILE A 274 -3.26 5.23 -9.54
N SER A 275 -4.54 4.83 -9.55
CA SER A 275 -5.65 5.76 -9.32
C SER A 275 -5.68 6.30 -7.89
N VAL A 276 -5.48 5.47 -6.85
CA VAL A 276 -5.49 5.95 -5.47
C VAL A 276 -4.35 6.93 -5.22
N THR A 277 -3.17 6.64 -5.74
CA THR A 277 -1.99 7.50 -5.63
C THR A 277 -2.24 8.87 -6.27
N HIS A 278 -2.79 8.87 -7.48
CA HIS A 278 -3.11 10.08 -8.22
C HIS A 278 -4.23 10.91 -7.55
N GLU A 279 -5.32 10.24 -7.10
CA GLU A 279 -6.50 10.94 -6.57
C GLU A 279 -6.33 11.46 -5.13
N VAL A 280 -5.50 10.80 -4.32
CA VAL A 280 -5.31 11.15 -2.90
C VAL A 280 -4.03 11.96 -2.67
N ASN A 281 -3.09 11.90 -3.60
CA ASN A 281 -1.79 12.59 -3.53
C ASN A 281 -0.99 12.24 -2.25
N VAL A 282 -1.03 10.94 -1.88
CA VAL A 282 -0.30 10.38 -0.74
C VAL A 282 0.65 9.29 -1.24
N PRO A 283 1.90 9.25 -0.78
CA PRO A 283 2.87 8.26 -1.24
C PRO A 283 2.49 6.84 -0.85
N VAL A 284 2.72 5.89 -1.77
CA VAL A 284 2.69 4.46 -1.46
C VAL A 284 4.01 4.09 -0.79
N ARG A 285 3.92 3.53 0.44
CA ARG A 285 5.07 3.05 1.20
C ARG A 285 5.36 1.58 0.94
N PHE A 286 4.29 0.78 0.95
CA PHE A 286 4.39 -0.68 0.84
C PHE A 286 3.33 -1.26 -0.09
N ILE A 287 3.70 -2.39 -0.73
CA ILE A 287 2.77 -3.25 -1.47
C ILE A 287 2.86 -4.68 -0.95
N GLY A 288 1.70 -5.34 -0.85
CA GLY A 288 1.55 -6.73 -0.42
C GLY A 288 1.01 -7.61 -1.54
N VAL A 289 1.69 -8.74 -1.78
CA VAL A 289 1.44 -9.67 -2.90
C VAL A 289 1.21 -11.11 -2.44
N GLY A 290 0.78 -11.31 -1.20
CA GLY A 290 0.52 -12.63 -0.64
C GLY A 290 0.55 -12.66 0.89
N GLU A 291 0.53 -13.86 1.47
CA GLU A 291 0.39 -14.09 2.91
C GLU A 291 1.71 -14.32 3.66
N LYS A 292 2.81 -14.63 2.96
CA LYS A 292 4.11 -14.90 3.59
C LYS A 292 4.69 -13.63 4.21
N ILE A 293 5.59 -13.78 5.17
CA ILE A 293 6.18 -12.66 5.90
C ILE A 293 6.94 -11.70 4.97
N ASP A 294 7.56 -12.21 3.95
CA ASP A 294 8.33 -11.48 2.94
C ASP A 294 7.50 -11.00 1.72
N ASP A 295 6.16 -11.20 1.73
CA ASP A 295 5.24 -10.74 0.68
C ASP A 295 4.80 -9.27 0.84
N LEU A 296 5.41 -8.52 1.74
CA LEU A 296 5.27 -7.06 1.85
C LEU A 296 6.64 -6.42 1.60
N ARG A 297 6.68 -5.45 0.68
CA ARG A 297 7.93 -4.73 0.37
C ARG A 297 7.68 -3.24 0.17
N PRO A 298 8.71 -2.40 0.36
CA PRO A 298 8.64 -1.01 -0.08
C PRO A 298 8.24 -0.92 -1.54
N PHE A 299 7.42 0.07 -1.85
CA PHE A 299 6.91 0.28 -3.19
C PHE A 299 8.00 0.81 -4.12
N ASP A 300 8.20 0.13 -5.26
CA ASP A 300 9.05 0.59 -6.37
C ASP A 300 8.21 0.73 -7.64
N PRO A 301 8.02 1.95 -8.19
CA PRO A 301 7.23 2.21 -9.39
C PRO A 301 7.77 1.52 -10.64
N ALA A 302 9.10 1.39 -10.74
CA ALA A 302 9.69 0.77 -11.92
C ALA A 302 9.35 -0.72 -11.98
N SER A 303 9.58 -1.44 -10.87
CA SER A 303 9.19 -2.86 -10.73
C SER A 303 7.69 -3.07 -10.87
N PHE A 304 6.86 -2.16 -10.32
CA PHE A 304 5.42 -2.24 -10.46
C PHE A 304 4.95 -2.08 -11.91
N ALA A 305 5.44 -1.05 -12.60
CA ALA A 305 5.12 -0.82 -14.02
C ALA A 305 5.60 -1.98 -14.90
N GLU A 306 6.79 -2.51 -14.66
CA GLU A 306 7.31 -3.68 -15.38
C GLU A 306 6.50 -4.95 -15.13
N ALA A 307 6.03 -5.16 -13.90
CA ALA A 307 5.22 -6.32 -13.56
C ALA A 307 3.79 -6.22 -14.14
N LEU A 308 3.28 -5.00 -14.37
CA LEU A 308 1.94 -4.74 -14.88
C LEU A 308 1.89 -4.89 -16.41
N PHE A 309 2.96 -4.56 -17.12
CA PHE A 309 3.07 -4.57 -18.58
C PHE A 309 4.07 -5.61 -19.12
#